data_562a3d1f42715ccb16c493f8008fa728
#
_entry.id   562a3d1f42715ccb16c493f8008fa728
#
_cell.length_a   1.000
_cell.length_b   1.000
_cell.length_c   1.000
_cell.angle_alpha   90.00
_cell.angle_beta   90.00
_cell.angle_gamma   90.00
#
_symmetry.space_group_name_H-M   'P 1'
#
loop_
_entity.id
_entity.type
_entity.pdbx_description
1 polymer ?
#
loop_
_entity_poly.entity_id
_entity_poly.type
_entity_poly.pdbx_seq_one_letter_code
_entity_poly.pdbx_strand_id
1 'polypeptide(L)'
;MWSNDKPAELTIVCFSWRKVVVLRTMLQGVRYALWFVPLLAACGDDRETTKPTIGPITESVYASGVVKAQGQYQVFPTTSGTVTNLLVSEGDTVKAGQALLRIDDRSSSATARNANAQLRLLEQNAQDKGPVLAQLREAVLQARDKYTVDSANYARQQVLWAQQIGSRNDLDQRELAFTTSKASYARAKKALDESRNRLHTELDVARNNAVISSAGNDDRTPRALIDGIVYDLLIEPGELATTQKPLAVIGSATDLYLELEVDEYDIRQVKLGQQAFVSLDSYAGQAFKAEITRIVPLMDERSRTFKVEARFVERPPTLFPNLTVEASIVLRTKERAITIPAAYLVEGDIVLTGPDERKPVKVGARDLEKVEVLEGIDTNTVIYKP
;
A
#
# COMPACT_ATOMS: atom_id res chain seq x y z
N MET A 1 -53.36 -12.65 13.06
CA MET A 1 -53.82 -13.49 11.96
C MET A 1 -52.58 -14.10 11.35
N TRP A 2 -52.18 -15.22 11.88
CA TRP A 2 -52.10 -16.59 11.35
C TRP A 2 -51.29 -16.63 10.02
N SER A 3 -50.18 -17.38 9.84
CA SER A 3 -49.87 -18.81 10.09
C SER A 3 -48.36 -18.97 9.87
N ASN A 4 -47.60 -19.51 10.70
CA ASN A 4 -47.08 -20.86 10.91
C ASN A 4 -46.72 -21.61 9.62
N ASP A 5 -45.41 -21.91 9.35
CA ASP A 5 -44.95 -23.22 8.92
C ASP A 5 -43.48 -23.48 9.24
N LYS A 6 -43.25 -24.72 9.72
CA LYS A 6 -42.05 -25.27 10.34
C LYS A 6 -41.10 -25.91 9.28
N PRO A 7 -39.86 -26.22 9.65
CA PRO A 7 -38.84 -26.75 8.74
C PRO A 7 -38.90 -28.28 8.59
N ALA A 8 -38.46 -28.76 7.45
CA ALA A 8 -38.33 -30.18 7.12
C ALA A 8 -37.02 -30.80 7.65
N GLU A 9 -37.16 -31.83 8.44
CA GLU A 9 -36.10 -32.75 8.92
C GLU A 9 -35.61 -33.61 7.75
N LEU A 10 -34.31 -33.75 7.62
CA LEU A 10 -33.66 -34.75 6.75
C LEU A 10 -33.22 -35.95 7.59
N THR A 11 -33.90 -37.07 7.40
CA THR A 11 -33.69 -38.35 8.03
C THR A 11 -32.49 -39.05 7.40
N ILE A 12 -31.52 -39.45 8.24
CA ILE A 12 -30.41 -40.33 7.89
C ILE A 12 -30.90 -41.78 7.94
N VAL A 13 -30.83 -42.50 6.82
CA VAL A 13 -31.12 -43.90 6.73
C VAL A 13 -29.83 -44.71 6.83
N CYS A 14 -29.70 -45.41 7.96
CA CYS A 14 -28.68 -46.41 8.22
C CYS A 14 -29.15 -47.77 7.63
N PHE A 15 -28.40 -48.34 6.70
CA PHE A 15 -28.71 -49.67 6.16
C PHE A 15 -27.74 -50.75 6.71
N SER A 16 -28.26 -51.57 7.60
CA SER A 16 -27.63 -52.75 8.13
C SER A 16 -27.99 -53.95 7.26
N TRP A 17 -27.03 -54.73 6.83
CA TRP A 17 -27.27 -56.06 6.27
C TRP A 17 -26.48 -57.12 7.00
N ARG A 18 -27.20 -57.80 7.92
CA ARG A 18 -26.90 -59.17 8.37
C ARG A 18 -27.74 -60.14 7.56
N LYS A 19 -27.14 -61.15 7.00
CA LYS A 19 -27.82 -62.42 6.76
C LYS A 19 -26.88 -63.61 6.96
N VAL A 20 -27.24 -64.36 7.93
CA VAL A 20 -26.88 -65.72 8.32
C VAL A 20 -27.35 -66.70 7.25
N VAL A 21 -26.53 -67.68 6.89
CA VAL A 21 -26.99 -68.97 6.37
C VAL A 21 -26.22 -70.08 7.08
N VAL A 22 -26.95 -70.85 7.85
CA VAL A 22 -26.60 -72.17 8.42
C VAL A 22 -27.07 -73.26 7.48
N LEU A 23 -26.27 -74.21 7.13
CA LEU A 23 -26.72 -75.58 6.81
C LEU A 23 -25.52 -76.58 6.96
N ARG A 24 -25.61 -77.35 7.85
CA ARG A 24 -25.62 -78.76 8.22
C ARG A 24 -25.29 -79.74 7.05
N THR A 25 -24.30 -80.64 7.27
CA THR A 25 -24.33 -82.12 7.14
C THR A 25 -22.94 -82.69 7.51
N MET A 26 -22.83 -83.37 8.44
CA MET A 26 -22.79 -84.77 8.85
C MET A 26 -21.82 -85.69 8.08
N LEU A 27 -20.95 -86.29 8.87
CA LEU A 27 -20.42 -87.66 8.98
C LEU A 27 -19.32 -88.17 8.03
N GLN A 28 -18.41 -88.67 8.75
CA GLN A 28 -17.54 -89.87 8.62
C GLN A 28 -16.07 -89.52 8.41
N GLY A 29 -15.31 -89.72 9.32
CA GLY A 29 -14.47 -90.62 10.05
C GLY A 29 -13.45 -91.32 9.17
N VAL A 30 -12.17 -91.15 9.51
CA VAL A 30 -11.16 -92.25 9.59
C VAL A 30 -9.86 -91.66 10.12
N ARG A 31 -9.36 -92.31 11.12
CA ARG A 31 -8.06 -92.26 11.80
C ARG A 31 -6.90 -92.18 10.83
N TYR A 32 -5.94 -91.25 11.08
CA TYR A 32 -4.49 -91.51 11.01
C TYR A 32 -3.73 -90.55 11.95
N ALA A 33 -2.81 -91.20 12.63
CA ALA A 33 -2.02 -90.65 13.72
C ALA A 33 -0.83 -89.81 13.24
N LEU A 34 -0.40 -88.92 14.17
CA LEU A 34 0.96 -88.41 14.37
C LEU A 34 1.74 -87.89 13.16
N TRP A 35 1.88 -86.54 13.13
CA TRP A 35 3.22 -85.97 13.14
C TRP A 35 3.07 -84.47 13.62
N PHE A 36 3.45 -84.26 14.88
CA PHE A 36 3.57 -82.98 15.51
C PHE A 36 4.90 -82.40 15.05
N VAL A 37 4.91 -81.54 14.03
CA VAL A 37 6.03 -80.65 13.69
C VAL A 37 5.67 -79.31 14.30
N PRO A 38 6.44 -78.80 15.28
CA PRO A 38 6.25 -77.40 15.70
C PRO A 38 6.76 -76.51 14.59
N LEU A 39 5.84 -75.84 13.82
CA LEU A 39 6.15 -74.67 13.02
C LEU A 39 6.49 -73.56 14.02
N LEU A 40 7.79 -73.37 14.26
CA LEU A 40 8.30 -72.11 14.78
C LEU A 40 7.86 -71.04 13.80
N ALA A 41 6.77 -70.32 14.10
CA ALA A 41 6.45 -69.02 13.48
C ALA A 41 7.59 -68.11 13.84
N ALA A 42 8.52 -67.94 12.94
CA ALA A 42 9.42 -66.82 12.95
C ALA A 42 8.53 -65.54 12.64
N CYS A 43 8.11 -64.89 13.72
CA CYS A 43 7.67 -63.48 13.58
C CYS A 43 8.90 -62.69 13.09
N GLY A 44 9.06 -62.59 11.79
CA GLY A 44 9.92 -61.60 11.22
C GLY A 44 9.27 -60.23 11.51
N ASP A 45 10.00 -59.40 12.21
CA ASP A 45 9.61 -57.99 12.36
C ASP A 45 9.63 -57.36 10.97
N ASP A 46 8.44 -57.07 10.43
CA ASP A 46 8.22 -56.62 9.04
C ASP A 46 8.45 -55.11 8.90
N ARG A 47 9.26 -54.53 9.82
CA ARG A 47 9.59 -53.08 9.77
C ARG A 47 10.54 -52.81 8.63
N GLU A 48 10.23 -51.72 7.91
CA GLU A 48 11.14 -51.19 6.89
C GLU A 48 12.51 -50.91 7.50
N THR A 49 13.57 -51.40 6.87
CA THR A 49 14.96 -51.16 7.28
C THR A 49 15.71 -50.41 6.21
N THR A 50 16.64 -49.57 6.63
CA THR A 50 17.56 -48.89 5.72
C THR A 50 18.95 -48.80 6.34
N LYS A 51 19.92 -48.34 5.54
CA LYS A 51 21.27 -48.01 6.00
C LYS A 51 21.58 -46.58 5.78
N PRO A 52 22.37 -45.94 6.66
CA PRO A 52 22.87 -44.59 6.39
C PRO A 52 23.64 -44.56 5.07
N THR A 53 23.41 -43.50 4.29
CA THR A 53 24.07 -43.30 3.01
C THR A 53 24.97 -42.06 3.06
N ILE A 54 26.09 -42.09 2.32
CA ILE A 54 26.91 -40.89 2.15
C ILE A 54 26.39 -40.13 0.93
N GLY A 55 25.95 -38.93 1.14
CA GLY A 55 25.41 -38.10 0.08
C GLY A 55 25.40 -36.62 0.43
N PRO A 56 24.99 -35.78 -0.50
CA PRO A 56 24.83 -34.35 -0.23
C PRO A 56 23.62 -34.13 0.69
N ILE A 57 23.76 -33.16 1.59
CA ILE A 57 22.67 -32.63 2.40
C ILE A 57 22.71 -31.11 2.39
N THR A 58 21.55 -30.50 2.26
CA THR A 58 21.39 -29.05 2.24
C THR A 58 20.65 -28.64 3.51
N GLU A 59 21.31 -27.83 4.31
CA GLU A 59 20.65 -27.17 5.43
C GLU A 59 19.92 -25.94 4.92
N SER A 60 18.64 -25.86 5.17
CA SER A 60 17.80 -24.76 4.72
C SER A 60 16.88 -24.25 5.82
N VAL A 61 16.54 -22.99 5.73
CA VAL A 61 15.49 -22.32 6.53
C VAL A 61 14.22 -22.27 5.68
N TYR A 62 13.13 -22.74 6.27
CA TYR A 62 11.81 -22.61 5.66
C TYR A 62 11.26 -21.20 5.89
N ALA A 63 10.65 -20.63 4.87
CA ALA A 63 9.95 -19.36 4.92
C ALA A 63 8.70 -19.42 4.04
N SER A 64 7.57 -18.96 4.55
CA SER A 64 6.39 -18.69 3.73
C SER A 64 6.42 -17.26 3.24
N GLY A 65 5.67 -16.96 2.19
CA GLY A 65 5.64 -15.60 1.69
C GLY A 65 4.63 -15.40 0.58
N VAL A 66 4.71 -14.23 -0.04
CA VAL A 66 3.85 -13.85 -1.16
C VAL A 66 4.64 -13.15 -2.25
N VAL A 67 4.15 -13.25 -3.47
CA VAL A 67 4.66 -12.45 -4.59
C VAL A 67 4.14 -11.02 -4.47
N LYS A 68 5.02 -10.04 -4.62
CA LYS A 68 4.68 -8.61 -4.61
C LYS A 68 5.13 -7.93 -5.90
N ALA A 69 4.40 -6.92 -6.33
CA ALA A 69 4.85 -6.05 -7.41
C ALA A 69 5.71 -4.91 -6.85
N GLN A 70 6.83 -4.62 -7.52
CA GLN A 70 7.69 -3.50 -7.15
C GLN A 70 6.90 -2.19 -7.26
N GLY A 71 7.02 -1.34 -6.24
CA GLY A 71 6.33 -0.05 -6.20
C GLY A 71 4.81 -0.16 -6.14
N GLN A 72 4.25 -1.30 -5.71
CA GLN A 72 2.81 -1.46 -5.52
C GLN A 72 2.30 -0.46 -4.50
N TYR A 73 1.24 0.27 -4.85
CA TYR A 73 0.59 1.24 -3.98
C TYR A 73 -0.92 1.27 -4.21
N GLN A 74 -1.61 1.77 -3.21
CA GLN A 74 -3.05 2.04 -3.28
C GLN A 74 -3.27 3.50 -3.67
N VAL A 75 -4.14 3.73 -4.65
CA VAL A 75 -4.54 5.05 -5.10
C VAL A 75 -5.69 5.53 -4.23
N PHE A 76 -5.49 6.63 -3.51
CA PHE A 76 -6.56 7.28 -2.75
C PHE A 76 -7.00 8.56 -3.45
N PRO A 77 -8.30 8.90 -3.40
CA PRO A 77 -8.76 10.17 -3.90
C PRO A 77 -8.35 11.30 -2.93
N THR A 78 -7.99 12.44 -3.46
CA THR A 78 -7.69 13.66 -2.70
C THR A 78 -8.95 14.41 -2.29
N THR A 79 -10.07 14.19 -3.02
CA THR A 79 -11.38 14.79 -2.76
C THR A 79 -12.46 13.73 -2.75
N SER A 80 -13.53 13.96 -1.97
CA SER A 80 -14.72 13.10 -1.99
C SER A 80 -15.68 13.55 -3.08
N GLY A 81 -16.36 12.59 -3.73
CA GLY A 81 -17.36 12.85 -4.75
C GLY A 81 -17.82 11.57 -5.44
N THR A 82 -18.80 11.66 -6.31
CA THR A 82 -19.34 10.49 -7.03
C THR A 82 -18.45 10.17 -8.24
N VAL A 83 -18.08 8.90 -8.39
CA VAL A 83 -17.36 8.42 -9.58
C VAL A 83 -18.30 8.45 -10.78
N THR A 84 -17.93 9.20 -11.81
CA THR A 84 -18.73 9.29 -13.03
C THR A 84 -18.30 8.30 -14.09
N ASN A 85 -17.01 8.19 -14.30
CA ASN A 85 -16.44 7.33 -15.34
C ASN A 85 -15.16 6.67 -14.85
N LEU A 86 -15.00 5.40 -15.15
CA LEU A 86 -13.72 4.70 -15.12
C LEU A 86 -13.06 4.89 -16.49
N LEU A 87 -11.79 5.22 -16.50
CA LEU A 87 -10.97 5.43 -17.71
C LEU A 87 -10.02 4.27 -17.96
N VAL A 88 -9.94 3.36 -17.01
CA VAL A 88 -9.12 2.14 -17.03
C VAL A 88 -9.92 0.98 -16.45
N SER A 89 -9.52 -0.23 -16.79
CA SER A 89 -10.05 -1.49 -16.27
C SER A 89 -8.95 -2.27 -15.54
N GLU A 90 -9.34 -3.25 -14.75
CA GLU A 90 -8.39 -4.21 -14.16
C GLU A 90 -7.60 -4.92 -15.27
N GLY A 91 -6.30 -5.07 -15.06
CA GLY A 91 -5.38 -5.63 -16.04
C GLY A 91 -4.82 -4.64 -17.07
N ASP A 92 -5.34 -3.40 -17.13
CA ASP A 92 -4.83 -2.40 -18.06
C ASP A 92 -3.44 -1.90 -17.65
N THR A 93 -2.59 -1.70 -18.67
CA THR A 93 -1.31 -1.04 -18.48
C THR A 93 -1.48 0.48 -18.48
N VAL A 94 -0.95 1.13 -17.46
CA VAL A 94 -1.02 2.58 -17.30
C VAL A 94 0.37 3.20 -17.27
N LYS A 95 0.46 4.46 -17.71
CA LYS A 95 1.67 5.30 -17.63
C LYS A 95 1.56 6.29 -16.48
N ALA A 96 2.69 6.69 -15.95
CA ALA A 96 2.77 7.78 -14.97
C ALA A 96 2.05 9.04 -15.49
N GLY A 97 1.16 9.62 -14.68
CA GLY A 97 0.30 10.74 -15.05
C GLY A 97 -0.98 10.38 -15.81
N GLN A 98 -1.18 9.12 -16.21
CA GLN A 98 -2.42 8.68 -16.87
C GLN A 98 -3.59 8.74 -15.90
N ALA A 99 -4.73 9.31 -16.37
CA ALA A 99 -5.97 9.39 -15.63
C ALA A 99 -6.58 8.00 -15.45
N LEU A 100 -7.05 7.69 -14.24
CA LEU A 100 -7.63 6.40 -13.89
C LEU A 100 -9.16 6.43 -13.91
N LEU A 101 -9.73 7.47 -13.34
CA LEU A 101 -11.17 7.66 -13.25
C LEU A 101 -11.49 9.15 -13.07
N ARG A 102 -12.77 9.51 -13.16
CA ARG A 102 -13.26 10.87 -12.94
C ARG A 102 -14.25 10.90 -11.79
N ILE A 103 -14.00 11.80 -10.84
CA ILE A 103 -14.89 12.09 -9.71
C ILE A 103 -15.65 13.38 -10.03
N ASP A 104 -16.98 13.38 -9.91
CA ASP A 104 -17.80 14.60 -10.03
C ASP A 104 -18.12 15.12 -8.63
N ASP A 105 -17.75 16.38 -8.43
CA ASP A 105 -18.15 17.16 -7.28
C ASP A 105 -18.69 18.51 -7.80
N ARG A 106 -20.01 18.59 -7.96
CA ARG A 106 -20.70 19.78 -8.44
C ARG A 106 -20.47 20.98 -7.54
N SER A 107 -20.27 20.78 -6.25
CA SER A 107 -20.09 21.86 -5.29
C SER A 107 -18.74 22.57 -5.46
N SER A 108 -17.63 21.83 -5.61
CA SER A 108 -16.32 22.44 -5.86
C SER A 108 -16.25 23.17 -7.19
N SER A 109 -16.89 22.64 -8.26
CA SER A 109 -16.92 23.34 -9.54
C SER A 109 -17.69 24.66 -9.48
N ALA A 110 -18.77 24.71 -8.69
CA ALA A 110 -19.49 25.94 -8.42
C ALA A 110 -18.63 26.92 -7.62
N THR A 111 -17.92 26.44 -6.60
CA THR A 111 -17.01 27.24 -5.78
C THR A 111 -15.89 27.84 -6.63
N ALA A 112 -15.25 27.05 -7.51
CA ALA A 112 -14.22 27.55 -8.41
C ALA A 112 -14.75 28.59 -9.40
N ARG A 113 -15.95 28.40 -9.96
CA ARG A 113 -16.59 29.41 -10.82
C ARG A 113 -16.86 30.72 -10.07
N ASN A 114 -17.36 30.63 -8.83
CA ASN A 114 -17.62 31.80 -8.00
C ASN A 114 -16.33 32.55 -7.66
N ALA A 115 -15.27 31.84 -7.26
CA ALA A 115 -13.97 32.44 -6.96
C ALA A 115 -13.37 33.15 -8.20
N ASN A 116 -13.46 32.53 -9.39
CA ASN A 116 -13.01 33.13 -10.63
C ASN A 116 -13.87 34.36 -11.07
N ALA A 117 -15.18 34.32 -10.79
CA ALA A 117 -16.03 35.48 -11.05
C ALA A 117 -15.68 36.67 -10.13
N GLN A 118 -15.43 36.40 -8.85
CA GLN A 118 -14.98 37.41 -7.88
C GLN A 118 -13.61 37.98 -8.26
N LEU A 119 -12.67 37.16 -8.70
CA LEU A 119 -11.36 37.59 -9.18
C LEU A 119 -11.52 38.58 -10.36
N ARG A 120 -12.30 38.22 -11.40
CA ARG A 120 -12.54 39.08 -12.55
C ARG A 120 -13.16 40.43 -12.18
N LEU A 121 -14.10 40.44 -11.23
CA LEU A 121 -14.72 41.69 -10.75
C LEU A 121 -13.67 42.58 -10.07
N LEU A 122 -12.82 42.01 -9.21
CA LEU A 122 -11.78 42.77 -8.52
C LEU A 122 -10.67 43.23 -9.48
N GLU A 123 -10.32 42.43 -10.48
CA GLU A 123 -9.40 42.84 -11.55
C GLU A 123 -9.89 44.07 -12.31
N GLN A 124 -11.20 44.14 -12.64
CA GLN A 124 -11.79 45.32 -13.27
C GLN A 124 -11.77 46.53 -12.35
N ASN A 125 -12.09 46.37 -11.06
CA ASN A 125 -12.12 47.48 -10.11
C ASN A 125 -10.72 48.01 -9.75
N ALA A 126 -9.71 47.12 -9.72
CA ALA A 126 -8.33 47.47 -9.38
C ALA A 126 -7.56 48.14 -10.54
N GLN A 127 -8.10 48.11 -11.78
CA GLN A 127 -7.52 48.83 -12.89
C GLN A 127 -7.53 50.34 -12.62
N ASP A 128 -6.51 51.04 -13.11
CA ASP A 128 -6.44 52.52 -12.99
C ASP A 128 -7.65 53.23 -13.55
N LYS A 129 -8.32 52.67 -14.52
CA LYS A 129 -9.57 53.18 -15.11
C LYS A 129 -10.83 52.58 -14.48
N GLY A 130 -10.68 51.76 -13.46
CA GLY A 130 -11.80 51.16 -12.74
C GLY A 130 -12.70 52.23 -12.12
N PRO A 131 -14.02 51.97 -12.02
CA PRO A 131 -15.00 53.00 -11.64
C PRO A 131 -14.71 53.62 -10.28
N VAL A 132 -14.26 52.83 -9.31
CA VAL A 132 -13.96 53.28 -7.93
C VAL A 132 -12.75 54.26 -7.93
N LEU A 133 -11.65 53.87 -8.56
CA LEU A 133 -10.43 54.69 -8.61
C LEU A 133 -10.63 55.93 -9.51
N ALA A 134 -11.43 55.84 -10.58
CA ALA A 134 -11.75 56.95 -11.44
C ALA A 134 -12.48 58.06 -10.67
N GLN A 135 -13.52 57.70 -9.88
CA GLN A 135 -14.26 58.65 -9.05
C GLN A 135 -13.35 59.35 -8.02
N LEU A 136 -12.48 58.63 -7.34
CA LEU A 136 -11.54 59.17 -6.37
C LEU A 136 -10.49 60.09 -7.05
N ARG A 137 -10.06 59.75 -8.25
CA ARG A 137 -9.11 60.55 -9.03
C ARG A 137 -9.73 61.91 -9.42
N GLU A 138 -11.00 61.91 -9.85
CA GLU A 138 -11.71 63.14 -10.12
C GLU A 138 -11.83 64.01 -8.86
N ALA A 139 -12.11 63.45 -7.71
CA ALA A 139 -12.13 64.17 -6.42
C ALA A 139 -10.76 64.78 -6.09
N VAL A 140 -9.68 64.07 -6.37
CA VAL A 140 -8.29 64.57 -6.21
C VAL A 140 -8.05 65.76 -7.16
N LEU A 141 -8.46 65.68 -8.44
CA LEU A 141 -8.28 66.71 -9.39
C LEU A 141 -9.06 68.03 -8.98
N GLN A 142 -10.32 67.84 -8.55
CA GLN A 142 -11.13 68.99 -8.08
C GLN A 142 -10.52 69.66 -6.85
N ALA A 143 -10.06 68.87 -5.87
CA ALA A 143 -9.41 69.39 -4.68
C ALA A 143 -8.06 70.09 -5.00
N ARG A 144 -7.29 69.50 -5.93
CA ARG A 144 -6.03 70.08 -6.39
C ARG A 144 -6.26 71.47 -7.08
N ASP A 145 -7.25 71.55 -7.99
CA ASP A 145 -7.53 72.79 -8.73
C ASP A 145 -7.96 73.87 -7.76
N LYS A 146 -8.82 73.59 -6.80
CA LYS A 146 -9.19 74.51 -5.74
C LYS A 146 -7.98 74.97 -4.90
N TYR A 147 -7.11 74.00 -4.47
CA TYR A 147 -5.87 74.33 -3.76
C TYR A 147 -4.95 75.23 -4.58
N THR A 148 -4.81 75.00 -5.90
CA THR A 148 -3.98 75.79 -6.78
C THR A 148 -4.46 77.25 -6.86
N VAL A 149 -5.79 77.44 -6.99
CA VAL A 149 -6.42 78.83 -7.06
C VAL A 149 -6.25 79.48 -5.70
N ASP A 150 -6.59 78.86 -4.59
CA ASP A 150 -6.50 79.44 -3.24
C ASP A 150 -5.04 79.77 -2.86
N SER A 151 -4.07 78.88 -3.22
CA SER A 151 -2.65 79.13 -3.04
C SER A 151 -2.16 80.38 -3.78
N ALA A 152 -2.54 80.57 -5.06
CA ALA A 152 -2.17 81.74 -5.86
C ALA A 152 -2.80 82.99 -5.29
N ASN A 153 -4.06 82.96 -4.83
CA ASN A 153 -4.75 84.09 -4.23
C ASN A 153 -4.12 84.47 -2.88
N TYR A 154 -3.75 83.56 -2.04
CA TYR A 154 -3.06 83.77 -0.75
C TYR A 154 -1.68 84.38 -1.00
N ALA A 155 -0.87 83.81 -1.87
CA ALA A 155 0.43 84.42 -2.27
C ALA A 155 0.34 85.83 -2.77
N ARG A 156 -0.65 86.13 -3.61
CA ARG A 156 -0.90 87.49 -4.09
C ARG A 156 -1.29 88.44 -2.96
N GLN A 157 -2.16 88.00 -2.04
CA GLN A 157 -2.60 88.82 -0.91
C GLN A 157 -1.48 89.06 0.09
N GLN A 158 -0.54 88.14 0.28
CA GLN A 158 0.66 88.38 1.09
C GLN A 158 1.55 89.51 0.51
N VAL A 159 1.76 89.49 -0.80
CA VAL A 159 2.54 90.58 -1.47
C VAL A 159 1.86 91.94 -1.29
N LEU A 160 0.52 92.03 -1.49
CA LEU A 160 -0.22 93.26 -1.28
C LEU A 160 -0.18 93.81 0.14
N TRP A 161 -0.32 92.85 1.12
CA TRP A 161 -0.22 93.20 2.53
C TRP A 161 1.18 93.66 2.94
N ALA A 162 2.24 93.06 2.43
CA ALA A 162 3.61 93.51 2.63
C ALA A 162 3.83 94.98 2.08
N GLN A 163 3.03 95.43 1.10
CA GLN A 163 3.00 96.77 0.57
C GLN A 163 2.01 97.67 1.28
N GLN A 164 1.42 97.19 2.42
CA GLN A 164 0.39 97.92 3.20
C GLN A 164 -0.91 98.17 2.43
N ILE A 165 -1.23 97.33 1.44
CA ILE A 165 -2.45 97.44 0.64
C ILE A 165 -3.45 96.39 1.08
N GLY A 166 -4.69 96.73 1.47
CA GLY A 166 -5.77 95.80 1.89
C GLY A 166 -5.99 95.77 3.39
N SER A 167 -6.90 94.85 3.83
CA SER A 167 -7.20 94.64 5.25
C SER A 167 -6.59 93.39 5.80
N ARG A 168 -6.37 93.35 7.14
CA ARG A 168 -5.92 92.18 7.85
C ARG A 168 -6.90 91.00 7.69
N ASN A 169 -8.17 91.32 7.70
CA ASN A 169 -9.25 90.35 7.54
C ASN A 169 -9.19 89.69 6.16
N ASP A 170 -8.86 90.40 5.10
CA ASP A 170 -8.71 89.82 3.75
C ASP A 170 -7.54 88.81 3.73
N LEU A 171 -6.41 89.10 4.36
CA LEU A 171 -5.27 88.20 4.44
C LEU A 171 -5.66 86.96 5.20
N ASP A 172 -6.27 87.05 6.41
CA ASP A 172 -6.68 85.98 7.25
C ASP A 172 -7.73 85.06 6.57
N GLN A 173 -8.67 85.65 5.78
CA GLN A 173 -9.61 84.88 4.96
C GLN A 173 -8.92 84.07 3.85
N ARG A 174 -7.92 84.62 3.17
CA ARG A 174 -7.18 83.96 2.08
C ARG A 174 -6.29 82.82 2.69
N GLU A 175 -5.69 83.05 3.86
CA GLU A 175 -4.92 82.07 4.56
C GLU A 175 -5.81 80.88 4.99
N LEU A 176 -7.00 81.10 5.55
CA LEU A 176 -7.95 80.07 5.90
C LEU A 176 -8.41 79.28 4.69
N ALA A 177 -8.71 79.95 3.57
CA ALA A 177 -9.09 79.26 2.31
C ALA A 177 -7.95 78.38 1.79
N PHE A 178 -6.70 78.87 1.79
CA PHE A 178 -5.53 78.12 1.39
C PHE A 178 -5.28 76.88 2.30
N THR A 179 -5.30 77.04 3.62
CA THR A 179 -5.06 75.95 4.58
C THR A 179 -6.17 74.88 4.47
N THR A 180 -7.41 75.32 4.30
CA THR A 180 -8.55 74.40 4.12
C THR A 180 -8.48 73.64 2.80
N SER A 181 -8.18 74.26 1.70
CA SER A 181 -8.05 73.63 0.38
C SER A 181 -6.81 72.68 0.34
N LYS A 182 -5.69 73.09 0.95
CA LYS A 182 -4.51 72.25 1.14
C LYS A 182 -4.83 70.93 1.88
N ALA A 183 -5.54 71.07 3.03
CA ALA A 183 -5.97 69.90 3.83
C ALA A 183 -6.97 69.01 3.06
N SER A 184 -7.89 69.61 2.26
CA SER A 184 -8.83 68.85 1.42
C SER A 184 -8.11 68.08 0.32
N TYR A 185 -7.16 68.69 -0.36
CA TYR A 185 -6.34 68.01 -1.38
C TYR A 185 -5.54 66.85 -0.77
N ALA A 186 -4.89 67.05 0.39
CA ALA A 186 -4.15 66.00 1.08
C ALA A 186 -5.05 64.83 1.48
N ARG A 187 -6.26 65.10 1.98
CA ARG A 187 -7.24 64.06 2.33
C ARG A 187 -7.72 63.29 1.09
N ALA A 188 -8.04 63.97 -0.01
CA ALA A 188 -8.48 63.33 -1.24
C ALA A 188 -7.38 62.43 -1.82
N LYS A 189 -6.12 62.88 -1.83
CA LYS A 189 -4.97 62.07 -2.26
C LYS A 189 -4.81 60.82 -1.39
N LYS A 190 -4.85 60.99 -0.06
CA LYS A 190 -4.74 59.86 0.89
C LYS A 190 -5.87 58.83 0.69
N ALA A 191 -7.11 59.30 0.48
CA ALA A 191 -8.25 58.42 0.22
C ALA A 191 -8.07 57.59 -1.08
N LEU A 192 -7.51 58.20 -2.15
CA LEU A 192 -7.17 57.48 -3.37
C LEU A 192 -6.10 56.41 -3.14
N ASP A 193 -5.01 56.74 -2.41
CA ASP A 193 -3.90 55.83 -2.13
C ASP A 193 -4.36 54.67 -1.24
N GLU A 194 -5.16 54.96 -0.21
CA GLU A 194 -5.75 53.93 0.68
C GLU A 194 -6.69 52.98 -0.08
N SER A 195 -7.55 53.54 -0.96
CA SER A 195 -8.46 52.73 -1.77
C SER A 195 -7.70 51.84 -2.76
N ARG A 196 -6.62 52.37 -3.39
CA ARG A 196 -5.75 51.61 -4.28
C ARG A 196 -5.11 50.43 -3.54
N ASN A 197 -4.49 50.68 -2.37
CA ASN A 197 -3.85 49.66 -1.60
C ASN A 197 -4.85 48.59 -1.14
N ARG A 198 -6.05 48.98 -0.70
CA ARG A 198 -7.12 48.03 -0.32
C ARG A 198 -7.52 47.15 -1.50
N LEU A 199 -7.77 47.73 -2.67
CA LEU A 199 -8.14 46.97 -3.87
C LEU A 199 -7.05 46.02 -4.32
N HIS A 200 -5.78 46.39 -4.21
CA HIS A 200 -4.66 45.45 -4.48
C HIS A 200 -4.64 44.30 -3.52
N THR A 201 -4.83 44.54 -2.22
CA THR A 201 -4.88 43.45 -1.21
C THR A 201 -6.07 42.54 -1.47
N GLU A 202 -7.26 43.07 -1.74
CA GLU A 202 -8.46 42.30 -2.06
C GLU A 202 -8.25 41.45 -3.34
N LEU A 203 -7.57 42.02 -4.35
CA LEU A 203 -7.24 41.32 -5.60
C LEU A 203 -6.29 40.12 -5.34
N ASP A 204 -5.25 40.33 -4.52
CA ASP A 204 -4.31 39.26 -4.19
C ASP A 204 -4.99 38.12 -3.40
N VAL A 205 -5.87 38.48 -2.46
CA VAL A 205 -6.69 37.47 -1.74
C VAL A 205 -7.61 36.71 -2.71
N ALA A 206 -8.29 37.40 -3.60
CA ALA A 206 -9.17 36.76 -4.58
C ALA A 206 -8.40 35.87 -5.56
N ARG A 207 -7.19 36.29 -5.98
CA ARG A 207 -6.31 35.47 -6.82
C ARG A 207 -5.91 34.18 -6.13
N ASN A 208 -5.50 34.26 -4.85
CA ASN A 208 -5.15 33.07 -4.07
C ASN A 208 -6.36 32.16 -3.88
N ASN A 209 -7.53 32.71 -3.60
CA ASN A 209 -8.77 31.92 -3.48
C ASN A 209 -9.16 31.23 -4.80
N ALA A 210 -8.96 31.89 -5.94
CA ALA A 210 -9.21 31.29 -7.25
C ALA A 210 -8.23 30.16 -7.55
N VAL A 211 -6.95 30.30 -7.19
CA VAL A 211 -5.93 29.24 -7.31
C VAL A 211 -6.30 28.06 -6.44
N ILE A 212 -6.61 28.25 -5.15
CA ILE A 212 -7.00 27.18 -4.24
C ILE A 212 -8.25 26.45 -4.75
N SER A 213 -9.26 27.21 -5.19
CA SER A 213 -10.51 26.62 -5.68
C SER A 213 -10.33 25.89 -7.02
N SER A 214 -9.38 26.30 -7.86
CA SER A 214 -9.08 25.62 -9.13
C SER A 214 -8.21 24.38 -8.95
N ALA A 215 -7.28 24.38 -7.99
CA ALA A 215 -6.47 23.19 -7.66
C ALA A 215 -7.36 22.00 -7.27
N GLY A 216 -8.45 22.23 -6.53
CA GLY A 216 -9.44 21.19 -6.24
C GLY A 216 -10.13 20.59 -7.49
N ASN A 217 -9.99 21.17 -8.69
CA ASN A 217 -10.49 20.57 -9.93
C ASN A 217 -9.54 19.51 -10.51
N ASP A 218 -8.23 19.70 -10.42
CA ASP A 218 -7.23 18.72 -10.91
C ASP A 218 -7.22 17.47 -10.03
N ASP A 219 -7.54 17.63 -8.76
CA ASP A 219 -7.65 16.56 -7.76
C ASP A 219 -8.81 15.56 -8.02
N ARG A 220 -9.70 15.86 -8.96
CA ARG A 220 -10.85 15.00 -9.33
C ARG A 220 -10.55 13.92 -10.32
N THR A 221 -9.36 13.89 -10.81
CA THR A 221 -8.91 12.88 -11.76
C THR A 221 -7.68 12.19 -11.19
N PRO A 222 -7.86 11.22 -10.27
CA PRO A 222 -6.76 10.43 -9.77
C PRO A 222 -5.94 9.87 -10.93
N ARG A 223 -4.61 9.98 -10.82
CA ARG A 223 -3.66 9.59 -11.86
C ARG A 223 -2.69 8.57 -11.34
N ALA A 224 -2.21 7.70 -12.23
CA ALA A 224 -1.14 6.76 -11.91
C ALA A 224 0.15 7.53 -11.58
N LEU A 225 0.85 7.13 -10.50
CA LEU A 225 2.13 7.73 -10.09
C LEU A 225 3.32 7.10 -10.82
N ILE A 226 3.19 5.84 -11.26
CA ILE A 226 4.23 5.07 -11.93
C ILE A 226 3.67 4.40 -13.18
N ASP A 227 4.57 3.98 -14.07
CA ASP A 227 4.22 3.04 -15.14
C ASP A 227 3.96 1.65 -14.53
N GLY A 228 2.85 1.01 -14.90
CA GLY A 228 2.49 -0.28 -14.31
C GLY A 228 1.19 -0.86 -14.82
N ILE A 229 0.64 -1.78 -14.03
CA ILE A 229 -0.66 -2.44 -14.27
C ILE A 229 -1.63 -2.08 -13.14
N VAL A 230 -2.89 -1.89 -13.48
CA VAL A 230 -4.01 -1.82 -12.53
C VAL A 230 -4.33 -3.24 -12.08
N TYR A 231 -3.94 -3.60 -10.86
CA TYR A 231 -4.19 -4.95 -10.33
C TYR A 231 -5.60 -5.12 -9.79
N ASP A 232 -6.17 -4.04 -9.27
CA ASP A 232 -7.49 -4.06 -8.65
C ASP A 232 -8.15 -2.69 -8.78
N LEU A 233 -9.47 -2.67 -8.97
CA LEU A 233 -10.27 -1.46 -9.07
C LEU A 233 -11.41 -1.54 -8.04
N LEU A 234 -11.20 -0.86 -6.92
CA LEU A 234 -12.00 -1.00 -5.68
C LEU A 234 -13.25 -0.11 -5.65
N ILE A 235 -13.63 0.47 -6.79
CA ILE A 235 -14.77 1.38 -6.88
C ILE A 235 -15.47 1.27 -8.24
N GLU A 236 -16.79 1.44 -8.24
CA GLU A 236 -17.63 1.37 -9.41
C GLU A 236 -18.21 2.74 -9.80
N PRO A 237 -18.61 2.94 -11.08
CA PRO A 237 -19.31 4.14 -11.50
C PRO A 237 -20.61 4.33 -10.72
N GLY A 238 -20.84 5.53 -10.22
CA GLY A 238 -21.98 5.89 -9.37
C GLY A 238 -21.71 5.78 -7.87
N GLU A 239 -20.62 5.17 -7.44
CA GLU A 239 -20.25 5.09 -6.04
C GLU A 239 -19.61 6.39 -5.53
N LEU A 240 -19.64 6.57 -4.21
CA LEU A 240 -19.03 7.69 -3.52
C LEU A 240 -17.57 7.39 -3.20
N ALA A 241 -16.65 8.02 -3.90
CA ALA A 241 -15.23 8.04 -3.54
C ALA A 241 -15.04 8.88 -2.27
N THR A 242 -14.28 8.35 -1.30
CA THR A 242 -13.91 9.04 -0.07
C THR A 242 -12.41 8.97 0.17
N THR A 243 -11.82 9.97 0.78
CA THR A 243 -10.37 10.04 1.04
C THR A 243 -9.82 8.91 1.93
N GLN A 244 -10.71 8.13 2.56
CA GLN A 244 -10.34 7.02 3.46
C GLN A 244 -10.34 5.65 2.77
N LYS A 245 -10.95 5.53 1.58
CA LYS A 245 -11.01 4.27 0.83
C LYS A 245 -10.14 4.34 -0.42
N PRO A 246 -9.31 3.32 -0.67
CA PRO A 246 -8.54 3.27 -1.90
C PRO A 246 -9.48 3.04 -3.10
N LEU A 247 -9.10 3.59 -4.25
CA LEU A 247 -9.82 3.47 -5.52
C LEU A 247 -9.29 2.35 -6.39
N ALA A 248 -7.98 2.13 -6.37
CA ALA A 248 -7.29 1.16 -7.20
C ALA A 248 -5.98 0.71 -6.55
N VAL A 249 -5.47 -0.44 -6.99
CA VAL A 249 -4.14 -0.95 -6.64
C VAL A 249 -3.31 -0.98 -7.92
N ILE A 250 -2.19 -0.28 -7.94
CA ILE A 250 -1.28 -0.20 -9.09
C ILE A 250 0.11 -0.63 -8.65
N GLY A 251 0.83 -1.33 -9.52
CA GLY A 251 2.21 -1.74 -9.29
C GLY A 251 2.92 -2.08 -10.60
N SER A 252 4.20 -2.38 -10.53
CA SER A 252 5.01 -2.71 -11.71
C SER A 252 4.44 -3.91 -12.45
N ALA A 253 4.36 -3.83 -13.78
CA ALA A 253 3.95 -4.92 -14.66
C ALA A 253 4.99 -6.05 -14.75
N THR A 254 6.26 -5.73 -14.61
CA THR A 254 7.36 -6.63 -14.94
C THR A 254 8.30 -6.91 -13.79
N ASP A 255 8.36 -6.04 -12.79
CA ASP A 255 9.27 -6.19 -11.67
C ASP A 255 8.53 -6.74 -10.45
N LEU A 256 8.53 -8.08 -10.33
CA LEU A 256 7.93 -8.80 -9.22
C LEU A 256 9.03 -9.36 -8.32
N TYR A 257 8.80 -9.36 -7.02
CA TYR A 257 9.70 -9.92 -6.02
C TYR A 257 8.92 -10.79 -5.02
N LEU A 258 9.64 -11.56 -4.25
CA LEU A 258 9.10 -12.39 -3.18
C LEU A 258 9.27 -11.66 -1.86
N GLU A 259 8.22 -11.52 -1.10
CA GLU A 259 8.27 -11.09 0.30
C GLU A 259 8.10 -12.33 1.16
N LEU A 260 9.21 -12.81 1.73
CA LEU A 260 9.28 -14.01 2.55
C LEU A 260 9.27 -13.63 4.03
N GLU A 261 8.59 -14.42 4.84
CA GLU A 261 8.54 -14.27 6.29
C GLU A 261 9.44 -15.32 6.94
N VAL A 262 10.53 -14.89 7.54
CA VAL A 262 11.52 -15.74 8.20
C VAL A 262 11.40 -15.58 9.71
N ASP A 263 11.37 -16.72 10.44
CA ASP A 263 11.26 -16.74 11.89
C ASP A 263 12.44 -16.04 12.60
N GLU A 264 12.18 -15.48 13.79
CA GLU A 264 13.17 -14.80 14.62
C GLU A 264 14.40 -15.66 14.95
N TYR A 265 14.22 -16.98 15.13
CA TYR A 265 15.33 -17.88 15.45
C TYR A 265 16.27 -18.10 14.26
N ASP A 266 15.74 -18.05 13.04
CA ASP A 266 16.46 -18.40 11.81
C ASP A 266 17.09 -17.20 11.10
N ILE A 267 16.55 -15.99 11.29
CA ILE A 267 17.01 -14.79 10.59
C ILE A 267 18.52 -14.52 10.73
N ARG A 268 19.13 -14.91 11.85
CA ARG A 268 20.57 -14.72 12.08
C ARG A 268 21.44 -15.47 11.09
N GLN A 269 20.91 -16.53 10.48
CA GLN A 269 21.61 -17.40 9.54
C GLN A 269 21.38 -16.97 8.09
N VAL A 270 20.34 -16.16 7.83
CA VAL A 270 20.01 -15.67 6.50
C VAL A 270 20.89 -14.48 6.12
N LYS A 271 21.43 -14.50 4.91
CA LYS A 271 22.33 -13.48 4.37
C LYS A 271 21.93 -13.08 2.97
N LEU A 272 22.31 -11.87 2.57
CA LEU A 272 22.16 -11.39 1.19
C LEU A 272 22.95 -12.29 0.22
N GLY A 273 22.38 -12.53 -0.96
CA GLY A 273 22.97 -13.36 -1.99
C GLY A 273 22.80 -14.86 -1.80
N GLN A 274 22.16 -15.32 -0.72
CA GLN A 274 21.83 -16.73 -0.56
C GLN A 274 20.77 -17.18 -1.58
N GLN A 275 20.93 -18.40 -2.06
CA GLN A 275 19.94 -19.04 -2.92
C GLN A 275 18.76 -19.55 -2.10
N ALA A 276 17.59 -19.45 -2.67
CA ALA A 276 16.37 -20.06 -2.15
C ALA A 276 15.70 -20.89 -3.26
N PHE A 277 15.10 -22.00 -2.89
CA PHE A 277 14.22 -22.78 -3.75
C PHE A 277 12.78 -22.46 -3.37
N VAL A 278 12.02 -22.00 -4.34
CA VAL A 278 10.66 -21.48 -4.13
C VAL A 278 9.67 -22.37 -4.86
N SER A 279 8.69 -22.87 -4.14
CA SER A 279 7.53 -23.56 -4.69
C SER A 279 6.31 -22.65 -4.65
N LEU A 280 5.48 -22.78 -5.68
CA LEU A 280 4.18 -22.12 -5.77
C LEU A 280 3.11 -23.18 -5.95
N ASP A 281 1.97 -23.04 -5.28
CA ASP A 281 0.85 -23.98 -5.40
C ASP A 281 0.33 -24.10 -6.84
N SER A 282 0.41 -22.99 -7.60
CA SER A 282 0.04 -22.95 -9.01
C SER A 282 0.98 -23.73 -9.95
N TYR A 283 2.17 -24.13 -9.46
CA TYR A 283 3.20 -24.88 -10.19
C TYR A 283 3.62 -26.12 -9.42
N ALA A 284 2.65 -26.96 -9.04
CA ALA A 284 2.87 -28.14 -8.22
C ALA A 284 4.01 -29.02 -8.74
N GLY A 285 4.95 -29.38 -7.87
CA GLY A 285 6.10 -30.24 -8.18
C GLY A 285 7.27 -29.53 -8.90
N GLN A 286 7.22 -28.20 -9.07
CA GLN A 286 8.32 -27.43 -9.61
C GLN A 286 8.87 -26.47 -8.55
N ALA A 287 10.19 -26.43 -8.41
CA ALA A 287 10.90 -25.49 -7.58
C ALA A 287 11.68 -24.50 -8.43
N PHE A 288 11.51 -23.22 -8.19
CA PHE A 288 12.17 -22.13 -8.89
C PHE A 288 13.30 -21.58 -8.05
N LYS A 289 14.43 -21.25 -8.70
CA LYS A 289 15.55 -20.63 -8.01
C LYS A 289 15.29 -19.14 -7.80
N ALA A 290 15.52 -18.68 -6.58
CA ALA A 290 15.51 -17.28 -6.21
C ALA A 290 16.77 -16.93 -5.41
N GLU A 291 17.07 -15.65 -5.30
CA GLU A 291 18.19 -15.10 -4.55
C GLU A 291 17.71 -14.05 -3.58
N ILE A 292 18.23 -14.05 -2.36
CA ILE A 292 17.91 -13.07 -1.31
C ILE A 292 18.55 -11.73 -1.67
N THR A 293 17.74 -10.72 -1.87
CA THR A 293 18.18 -9.38 -2.29
C THR A 293 18.14 -8.34 -1.18
N ARG A 294 17.23 -8.49 -0.21
CA ARG A 294 17.10 -7.55 0.90
C ARG A 294 16.55 -8.24 2.15
N ILE A 295 17.06 -7.82 3.30
CA ILE A 295 16.52 -8.20 4.61
C ILE A 295 16.01 -6.92 5.28
N VAL A 296 14.73 -6.88 5.64
CA VAL A 296 14.15 -5.74 6.35
C VAL A 296 14.52 -5.83 7.82
N PRO A 297 15.23 -4.84 8.40
CA PRO A 297 15.74 -4.92 9.76
C PRO A 297 14.67 -4.57 10.82
N LEU A 298 13.43 -4.92 10.57
CA LEU A 298 12.30 -4.71 11.48
C LEU A 298 11.48 -5.98 11.54
N MET A 299 11.31 -6.49 12.74
CA MET A 299 10.47 -7.65 13.02
C MET A 299 8.99 -7.24 13.09
N ASP A 300 8.13 -8.03 12.53
CA ASP A 300 6.68 -7.95 12.79
C ASP A 300 6.39 -8.63 14.14
N GLU A 301 5.98 -7.82 15.13
CA GLU A 301 5.75 -8.29 16.51
C GLU A 301 4.62 -9.31 16.60
N ARG A 302 3.65 -9.27 15.70
CA ARG A 302 2.48 -10.16 15.71
C ARG A 302 2.82 -11.57 15.23
N SER A 303 3.55 -11.66 14.12
CA SER A 303 3.98 -12.94 13.53
C SER A 303 5.32 -13.43 14.07
N ARG A 304 6.12 -12.55 14.70
CA ARG A 304 7.52 -12.77 15.11
C ARG A 304 8.42 -13.18 13.96
N THR A 305 8.18 -12.59 12.80
CA THR A 305 8.94 -12.86 11.58
C THR A 305 9.64 -11.61 11.08
N PHE A 306 10.71 -11.82 10.32
CA PHE A 306 11.40 -10.78 9.56
C PHE A 306 11.03 -10.91 8.09
N LYS A 307 10.79 -9.77 7.43
CA LYS A 307 10.57 -9.74 5.99
C LYS A 307 11.89 -9.81 5.26
N VAL A 308 11.99 -10.78 4.36
CA VAL A 308 13.14 -11.02 3.50
C VAL A 308 12.67 -10.96 2.05
N GLU A 309 13.28 -10.08 1.26
CA GLU A 309 12.96 -9.98 -0.16
C GLU A 309 13.89 -10.86 -0.98
N ALA A 310 13.30 -11.60 -1.90
CA ALA A 310 14.04 -12.42 -2.84
C ALA A 310 13.56 -12.15 -4.28
N ARG A 311 14.42 -12.38 -5.24
CA ARG A 311 14.09 -12.29 -6.67
C ARG A 311 14.31 -13.63 -7.34
N PHE A 312 13.41 -14.00 -8.23
CA PHE A 312 13.60 -15.18 -9.07
C PHE A 312 14.80 -15.01 -9.98
N VAL A 313 15.68 -16.00 -10.00
CA VAL A 313 16.77 -16.12 -11.01
C VAL A 313 16.16 -16.57 -12.33
N GLU A 314 15.29 -17.58 -12.27
CA GLU A 314 14.48 -18.06 -13.38
C GLU A 314 13.00 -17.87 -13.03
N ARG A 315 12.33 -16.98 -13.75
CA ARG A 315 10.92 -16.67 -13.44
C ARG A 315 9.97 -17.76 -13.95
N PRO A 316 8.92 -18.08 -13.20
CA PRO A 316 7.79 -18.82 -13.74
C PRO A 316 7.20 -18.13 -14.98
N PRO A 317 6.64 -18.88 -15.94
CA PRO A 317 6.07 -18.32 -17.17
C PRO A 317 4.96 -17.29 -16.90
N THR A 318 4.15 -17.52 -15.89
CA THR A 318 3.08 -16.62 -15.47
C THR A 318 3.17 -16.40 -13.96
N LEU A 319 3.26 -15.16 -13.54
CA LEU A 319 3.40 -14.80 -12.14
C LEU A 319 2.51 -13.60 -11.84
N PHE A 320 1.65 -13.73 -10.84
CA PHE A 320 0.76 -12.68 -10.39
C PHE A 320 1.12 -12.26 -8.96
N PRO A 321 0.91 -10.99 -8.59
CA PRO A 321 1.00 -10.57 -7.20
C PRO A 321 0.02 -11.31 -6.30
N ASN A 322 0.34 -11.40 -5.01
CA ASN A 322 -0.41 -12.07 -3.97
C ASN A 322 -0.51 -13.60 -4.11
N LEU A 323 0.21 -14.23 -5.05
CA LEU A 323 0.39 -15.68 -5.02
C LEU A 323 1.19 -16.05 -3.78
N THR A 324 0.71 -17.06 -3.04
CA THR A 324 1.42 -17.64 -1.91
C THR A 324 2.59 -18.47 -2.40
N VAL A 325 3.70 -18.39 -1.68
CA VAL A 325 4.92 -19.13 -1.97
C VAL A 325 5.48 -19.77 -0.70
N GLU A 326 6.13 -20.89 -0.87
CA GLU A 326 6.96 -21.53 0.15
C GLU A 326 8.40 -21.52 -0.34
N ALA A 327 9.32 -21.11 0.51
CA ALA A 327 10.73 -20.99 0.17
C ALA A 327 11.62 -21.77 1.14
N SER A 328 12.60 -22.47 0.61
CA SER A 328 13.70 -23.08 1.36
C SER A 328 14.98 -22.29 1.08
N ILE A 329 15.37 -21.45 2.03
CA ILE A 329 16.58 -20.60 1.93
C ILE A 329 17.79 -21.47 2.28
N VAL A 330 18.71 -21.65 1.35
CA VAL A 330 19.90 -22.47 1.51
C VAL A 330 20.90 -21.77 2.42
N LEU A 331 21.19 -22.36 3.57
CA LEU A 331 22.21 -21.88 4.48
C LEU A 331 23.59 -22.40 4.10
N ARG A 332 23.70 -23.72 3.92
CA ARG A 332 24.92 -24.40 3.50
C ARG A 332 24.60 -25.74 2.87
N THR A 333 25.44 -26.19 1.96
CA THR A 333 25.40 -27.53 1.38
C THR A 333 26.67 -28.27 1.74
N LYS A 334 26.54 -29.49 2.26
CA LYS A 334 27.63 -30.42 2.46
C LYS A 334 27.56 -31.49 1.38
N GLU A 335 28.59 -31.63 0.58
CA GLU A 335 28.60 -32.64 -0.49
C GLU A 335 28.70 -34.07 0.01
N ARG A 336 29.30 -34.26 1.19
CA ARG A 336 29.50 -35.59 1.79
C ARG A 336 29.13 -35.57 3.27
N ALA A 337 27.96 -36.07 3.58
CA ALA A 337 27.47 -36.28 4.94
C ALA A 337 26.89 -37.70 5.07
N ILE A 338 26.98 -38.32 6.25
CA ILE A 338 26.24 -39.52 6.55
C ILE A 338 24.79 -39.10 6.80
N THR A 339 23.88 -39.56 5.95
CA THR A 339 22.47 -39.18 6.02
C THR A 339 21.58 -40.38 6.20
N ILE A 340 20.49 -40.18 6.94
CA ILE A 340 19.39 -41.12 7.10
C ILE A 340 18.07 -40.45 6.66
N PRO A 341 17.08 -41.19 6.17
CA PRO A 341 15.77 -40.61 5.92
C PRO A 341 15.16 -40.09 7.23
N ALA A 342 14.56 -38.89 7.18
CA ALA A 342 13.99 -38.21 8.34
C ALA A 342 12.94 -39.07 9.07
N ALA A 343 12.21 -39.91 8.33
CA ALA A 343 11.21 -40.86 8.87
C ALA A 343 11.77 -41.94 9.81
N TYR A 344 13.10 -42.12 9.87
CA TYR A 344 13.77 -43.10 10.74
C TYR A 344 14.31 -42.47 12.03
N LEU A 345 14.15 -41.17 12.21
CA LEU A 345 14.53 -40.47 13.44
C LEU A 345 13.32 -40.36 14.36
N VAL A 346 13.48 -40.85 15.61
CA VAL A 346 12.49 -40.71 16.68
C VAL A 346 12.74 -39.44 17.49
N GLU A 347 11.73 -38.95 18.21
CA GLU A 347 11.87 -37.81 19.10
C GLU A 347 13.04 -37.98 20.08
N GLY A 348 13.82 -36.91 20.27
CA GLY A 348 15.02 -36.92 21.13
C GLY A 348 16.29 -37.40 20.42
N ASP A 349 16.34 -37.27 19.07
CA ASP A 349 17.51 -37.66 18.26
C ASP A 349 17.94 -39.12 18.47
N ILE A 350 16.98 -40.03 18.37
CA ILE A 350 17.16 -41.48 18.58
C ILE A 350 16.86 -42.22 17.27
N VAL A 351 17.66 -43.22 16.94
CA VAL A 351 17.37 -44.20 15.87
C VAL A 351 17.17 -45.59 16.45
N LEU A 352 16.39 -46.40 15.78
CA LEU A 352 16.20 -47.80 16.14
C LEU A 352 17.26 -48.64 15.42
N THR A 353 18.15 -49.33 16.16
CA THR A 353 19.16 -50.25 15.63
C THR A 353 18.76 -51.71 15.73
N GLY A 354 17.61 -51.95 16.34
CA GLY A 354 16.94 -53.26 16.48
C GLY A 354 15.45 -53.04 16.76
N PRO A 355 14.64 -54.14 16.85
CA PRO A 355 13.22 -54.04 17.06
C PRO A 355 12.80 -53.15 18.26
N ASP A 356 13.59 -53.21 19.35
CA ASP A 356 13.37 -52.42 20.57
C ASP A 356 14.64 -51.71 21.05
N GLU A 357 15.71 -51.73 20.26
CA GLU A 357 16.98 -51.12 20.61
C GLU A 357 17.03 -49.68 20.15
N ARG A 358 17.01 -48.74 21.09
CA ARG A 358 17.09 -47.29 20.88
C ARG A 358 18.52 -46.79 21.04
N LYS A 359 19.06 -46.17 20.02
CA LYS A 359 20.41 -45.61 20.05
C LYS A 359 20.37 -44.10 19.86
N PRO A 360 20.87 -43.30 20.81
CA PRO A 360 20.96 -41.88 20.64
C PRO A 360 22.00 -41.54 19.56
N VAL A 361 21.69 -40.58 18.72
CA VAL A 361 22.57 -40.10 17.67
C VAL A 361 22.69 -38.57 17.79
N LYS A 362 23.84 -38.05 17.40
CA LYS A 362 24.03 -36.62 17.31
C LYS A 362 23.75 -36.20 15.85
N VAL A 363 22.70 -35.47 15.70
CA VAL A 363 22.27 -34.98 14.38
C VAL A 363 22.96 -33.66 14.01
N GLY A 364 23.14 -33.44 12.73
CA GLY A 364 23.67 -32.20 12.15
C GLY A 364 22.62 -31.47 11.30
N ALA A 365 22.95 -31.22 10.03
CA ALA A 365 22.05 -30.61 9.08
C ALA A 365 20.79 -31.45 8.88
N ARG A 366 19.63 -30.78 8.73
CA ARG A 366 18.34 -31.41 8.43
C ARG A 366 17.77 -30.84 7.15
N ASP A 367 17.20 -31.70 6.35
CA ASP A 367 16.44 -31.44 5.15
C ASP A 367 15.04 -32.06 5.30
N LEU A 368 14.11 -31.78 4.40
CA LEU A 368 12.76 -32.37 4.41
C LEU A 368 12.76 -33.87 4.37
N GLU A 369 13.68 -34.48 3.64
CA GLU A 369 13.74 -35.93 3.44
C GLU A 369 14.84 -36.64 4.27
N LYS A 370 15.92 -35.92 4.63
CA LYS A 370 17.13 -36.51 5.19
C LYS A 370 17.64 -35.74 6.41
N VAL A 371 18.32 -36.44 7.28
CA VAL A 371 18.99 -35.89 8.46
C VAL A 371 20.45 -36.37 8.46
N GLU A 372 21.38 -35.42 8.64
CA GLU A 372 22.79 -35.74 8.86
C GLU A 372 23.01 -36.34 10.23
N VAL A 373 23.76 -37.43 10.27
CA VAL A 373 24.23 -38.01 11.52
C VAL A 373 25.73 -37.75 11.67
N LEU A 374 26.07 -37.03 12.76
CA LEU A 374 27.46 -36.67 13.06
C LEU A 374 28.14 -37.74 13.89
N GLU A 375 27.43 -38.35 14.85
CA GLU A 375 27.95 -39.34 15.78
C GLU A 375 26.82 -40.34 16.13
N GLY A 376 27.19 -41.59 16.46
CA GLY A 376 26.27 -42.59 17.00
C GLY A 376 26.09 -43.82 16.11
N ILE A 377 26.05 -43.68 14.79
CA ILE A 377 25.94 -44.78 13.82
C ILE A 377 26.92 -44.58 12.67
N ASP A 378 27.23 -45.67 12.00
CA ASP A 378 28.06 -45.69 10.80
C ASP A 378 27.28 -46.17 9.57
N THR A 379 27.89 -46.18 8.41
CA THR A 379 27.27 -46.56 7.13
C THR A 379 26.87 -48.04 7.06
N ASN A 380 27.35 -48.88 7.99
CA ASN A 380 27.06 -50.30 8.03
C ASN A 380 25.91 -50.62 9.00
N THR A 381 25.54 -49.68 9.87
CA THR A 381 24.48 -49.88 10.87
C THR A 381 23.12 -49.97 10.15
N VAL A 382 22.38 -51.03 10.43
CA VAL A 382 20.99 -51.16 9.94
C VAL A 382 20.09 -50.39 10.90
N ILE A 383 19.23 -49.52 10.36
CA ILE A 383 18.25 -48.77 11.13
C ILE A 383 16.83 -49.17 10.73
N TYR A 384 15.94 -49.18 11.69
CA TYR A 384 14.56 -49.60 11.58
C TYR A 384 13.64 -48.37 11.61
N LYS A 385 12.59 -48.45 10.84
CA LYS A 385 11.54 -47.40 10.87
C LYS A 385 10.72 -47.58 12.15
N PRO A 386 10.46 -46.48 12.91
CA PRO A 386 9.72 -46.54 14.15
C PRO A 386 8.27 -47.00 14.01
#